data_ed360cf2655acd92ed7bc5c72cab3197
#
_entry.id   ed360cf2655acd92ed7bc5c72cab3197
#
_cell.length_a   1.000
_cell.length_b   1.000
_cell.length_c   1.000
_cell.angle_alpha   90.00
_cell.angle_beta   90.00
_cell.angle_gamma   90.00
#
_symmetry.space_group_name_H-M   'P 1'
#
loop_
_entity.id
_entity.type
_entity.pdbx_description
1 polymer ?
#
loop_
_entity_poly.entity_id
_entity_poly.type
_entity_poly.pdbx_seq_one_letter_code
_entity_poly.pdbx_strand_id
1 'polypeptide(L)'
;GLGDVYKRQLIDRLCEMSPSGRVDLSKGWLGHRVQSNWKLWPESDSDGYHVGFVHASMSASTDTYYDDVAVGGEAVKSSRAVDYGKGHLELDWRPSYKQELSWLGVTRERVETYFAALSKRVGKDSAQQMLWDGPPHAFLFPNLFLGETVIAIVEPVSPTEMIHRHTAVQFEGADDAFNERLLRQTEAAVGPASFITTDDAITAERVQAGVSGATTSWAEIGRGWIDLSRGLHRETIDASGVRSSDASDETTNRGFWYRYLEIMCEERSD
;
A
#
# COMPACT_ATOMS: atom_id res chain seq x y z
N GLY A 1 -5.61 18.33 12.41
CA GLY A 1 -4.99 18.98 11.25
C GLY A 1 -5.46 18.33 9.95
N LEU A 2 -5.06 18.85 8.78
CA LEU A 2 -5.46 18.30 7.47
C LEU A 2 -5.06 16.82 7.31
N GLY A 3 -3.88 16.41 7.76
CA GLY A 3 -3.46 15.01 7.71
C GLY A 3 -4.42 14.05 8.43
N ASP A 4 -5.02 14.46 9.55
CA ASP A 4 -6.01 13.62 10.25
C ASP A 4 -7.31 13.47 9.44
N VAL A 5 -7.68 14.48 8.66
CA VAL A 5 -8.85 14.44 7.76
C VAL A 5 -8.61 13.40 6.65
N TYR A 6 -7.47 13.44 5.99
CA TYR A 6 -7.12 12.51 4.93
C TYR A 6 -6.95 11.08 5.42
N LYS A 7 -6.30 10.89 6.59
CA LYS A 7 -6.25 9.59 7.26
C LYS A 7 -7.63 8.99 7.44
N ARG A 8 -8.58 9.79 7.94
CA ARG A 8 -9.96 9.36 8.12
C ARG A 8 -10.63 9.01 6.77
N GLN A 9 -10.44 9.85 5.76
CA GLN A 9 -11.01 9.60 4.43
C GLN A 9 -10.52 8.29 3.80
N LEU A 10 -9.24 7.94 3.99
CA LEU A 10 -8.69 6.66 3.51
C LEU A 10 -9.32 5.47 4.22
N ILE A 11 -9.50 5.55 5.55
CA ILE A 11 -10.19 4.51 6.32
C ILE A 11 -11.67 4.43 5.93
N ASP A 12 -12.35 5.58 5.81
CA ASP A 12 -13.75 5.64 5.40
C ASP A 12 -13.93 5.02 3.99
N ARG A 13 -13.03 5.33 3.03
CA ARG A 13 -13.06 4.72 1.68
C ARG A 13 -12.97 3.19 1.73
N LEU A 14 -12.12 2.62 2.59
CA LEU A 14 -12.10 1.17 2.78
C LEU A 14 -13.41 0.64 3.34
N CYS A 15 -13.94 1.28 4.39
CA CYS A 15 -15.18 0.85 5.03
C CYS A 15 -16.39 0.99 4.11
N GLU A 16 -16.41 2.02 3.27
CA GLU A 16 -17.50 2.28 2.32
C GLU A 16 -17.60 1.21 1.23
N MET A 17 -16.57 0.43 0.98
CA MET A 17 -16.68 -0.74 0.10
C MET A 17 -17.58 -1.84 0.67
N SER A 18 -17.84 -1.84 1.98
CA SER A 18 -18.70 -2.83 2.62
C SER A 18 -20.20 -2.48 2.49
N PRO A 19 -21.09 -3.44 2.20
CA PRO A 19 -22.53 -3.22 2.19
C PRO A 19 -23.10 -2.70 3.51
N SER A 20 -22.45 -2.94 4.66
CA SER A 20 -22.84 -2.36 5.95
C SER A 20 -22.11 -1.06 6.30
N GLY A 21 -21.09 -0.67 5.52
CA GLY A 21 -20.16 0.42 5.86
C GLY A 21 -19.14 0.04 6.93
N ARG A 22 -18.96 -1.24 7.21
CA ARG A 22 -17.99 -1.76 8.21
C ARG A 22 -17.19 -2.92 7.65
N VAL A 23 -15.96 -3.05 8.11
CA VAL A 23 -15.09 -4.19 7.82
C VAL A 23 -14.93 -5.08 9.04
N ASP A 24 -14.84 -6.39 8.82
CA ASP A 24 -14.52 -7.37 9.85
C ASP A 24 -13.05 -7.84 9.67
N LEU A 25 -12.29 -7.78 10.74
CA LEU A 25 -10.87 -8.16 10.81
C LEU A 25 -10.64 -9.37 11.74
N SER A 26 -11.71 -10.11 12.07
CA SER A 26 -11.69 -11.21 13.06
C SER A 26 -11.27 -12.56 12.49
N LYS A 27 -11.02 -12.69 11.18
CA LYS A 27 -10.71 -13.98 10.52
C LYS A 27 -9.32 -14.54 10.86
N GLY A 28 -8.57 -13.82 11.65
CA GLY A 28 -7.24 -14.21 12.09
C GLY A 28 -6.16 -13.27 11.59
N TRP A 29 -5.10 -13.17 12.38
CA TRP A 29 -3.92 -12.37 12.05
C TRP A 29 -2.73 -13.30 11.86
N LEU A 30 -2.02 -13.11 10.75
CA LEU A 30 -0.75 -13.77 10.49
C LEU A 30 0.40 -12.81 10.84
N GLY A 31 1.53 -13.36 11.28
CA GLY A 31 2.71 -12.57 11.62
C GLY A 31 3.96 -13.17 11.00
N HIS A 32 4.70 -12.34 10.26
CA HIS A 32 6.01 -12.67 9.73
C HIS A 32 7.08 -11.96 10.53
N ARG A 33 8.06 -12.69 11.03
CA ARG A 33 9.25 -12.12 11.63
C ARG A 33 10.27 -11.88 10.54
N VAL A 34 10.69 -10.62 10.37
CA VAL A 34 11.62 -10.19 9.32
C VAL A 34 12.86 -9.59 9.97
N GLN A 35 14.04 -10.05 9.56
CA GLN A 35 15.33 -9.59 10.07
C GLN A 35 15.75 -8.27 9.42
N SER A 36 14.95 -7.25 9.67
CA SER A 36 15.12 -5.92 9.07
C SER A 36 14.59 -4.82 9.98
N ASN A 37 15.12 -3.62 9.81
CA ASN A 37 14.57 -2.44 10.46
C ASN A 37 13.17 -2.17 9.91
N TRP A 38 12.23 -1.87 10.79
CA TRP A 38 10.83 -1.66 10.45
C TRP A 38 10.60 -0.55 9.40
N LYS A 39 11.46 0.44 9.32
CA LYS A 39 11.34 1.57 8.39
C LYS A 39 11.52 1.18 6.91
N LEU A 40 12.19 0.05 6.66
CA LEU A 40 12.34 -0.46 5.30
C LEU A 40 11.03 -1.00 4.72
N TRP A 41 10.08 -1.38 5.57
CA TRP A 41 8.79 -1.90 5.12
C TRP A 41 7.86 -0.83 4.57
N PRO A 42 7.63 0.31 5.25
CA PRO A 42 6.86 1.42 4.68
C PRO A 42 7.40 1.95 3.35
N GLU A 43 8.71 1.88 3.15
CA GLU A 43 9.31 2.25 1.87
C GLU A 43 8.82 1.34 0.73
N SER A 44 8.69 0.04 0.99
CA SER A 44 8.14 -0.93 0.04
C SER A 44 6.64 -0.71 -0.18
N ASP A 45 5.85 -0.59 0.90
CA ASP A 45 4.39 -0.39 0.83
C ASP A 45 3.98 0.87 0.06
N SER A 46 4.86 1.85 -0.06
CA SER A 46 4.57 3.14 -0.68
C SER A 46 5.39 3.46 -1.94
N ASP A 47 6.17 2.51 -2.43
CA ASP A 47 6.97 2.62 -3.63
C ASP A 47 6.29 1.94 -4.83
N GLY A 48 6.04 2.68 -5.89
CA GLY A 48 5.38 2.14 -7.09
C GLY A 48 6.32 1.51 -8.13
N TYR A 49 7.66 1.60 -7.98
CA TYR A 49 8.58 1.07 -9.00
C TYR A 49 9.31 -0.21 -8.61
N HIS A 50 9.40 -0.59 -7.33
CA HIS A 50 10.01 -1.86 -6.92
C HIS A 50 9.28 -3.07 -7.48
N VAL A 51 7.96 -2.96 -7.66
CA VAL A 51 7.06 -4.04 -8.10
C VAL A 51 7.59 -4.76 -9.36
N GLY A 52 8.05 -3.99 -10.34
CA GLY A 52 8.57 -4.54 -11.61
C GLY A 52 9.89 -5.31 -11.47
N PHE A 53 10.60 -5.14 -10.37
CA PHE A 53 11.88 -5.83 -10.12
C PHE A 53 11.76 -6.90 -9.04
N VAL A 54 11.20 -6.53 -7.90
CA VAL A 54 11.09 -7.40 -6.73
C VAL A 54 10.09 -8.53 -6.98
N HIS A 55 8.95 -8.21 -7.61
CA HIS A 55 7.88 -9.17 -7.89
C HIS A 55 7.90 -9.71 -9.35
N ALA A 56 9.07 -9.79 -9.96
CA ALA A 56 9.21 -10.29 -11.33
C ALA A 56 8.70 -11.74 -11.49
N SER A 57 8.78 -12.56 -10.47
CA SER A 57 8.25 -13.93 -10.47
C SER A 57 6.72 -13.95 -10.58
N MET A 58 6.05 -13.04 -9.89
CA MET A 58 4.61 -12.85 -9.98
C MET A 58 4.22 -12.35 -11.36
N SER A 59 4.93 -11.37 -11.90
CA SER A 59 4.72 -10.85 -13.25
C SER A 59 4.85 -11.94 -14.33
N ALA A 60 5.82 -12.86 -14.16
CA ALA A 60 6.01 -13.98 -15.07
C ALA A 60 4.95 -15.09 -14.97
N SER A 61 4.24 -15.16 -13.83
CA SER A 61 3.22 -16.19 -13.58
C SER A 61 1.80 -15.75 -13.92
N THR A 62 1.57 -14.46 -14.07
CA THR A 62 0.26 -13.86 -14.38
C THR A 62 0.29 -13.29 -15.78
N ASP A 63 -0.62 -13.75 -16.66
CA ASP A 63 -0.70 -13.23 -18.04
C ASP A 63 -0.88 -11.70 -18.08
N THR A 64 0.03 -11.01 -18.75
CA THR A 64 -0.09 -9.64 -19.31
C THR A 64 -0.46 -8.48 -18.36
N TYR A 65 -1.09 -8.72 -17.22
CA TYR A 65 -1.51 -7.63 -16.33
C TYR A 65 -0.32 -6.89 -15.71
N TYR A 66 0.80 -7.57 -15.48
CA TYR A 66 1.97 -7.02 -14.82
C TYR A 66 3.03 -6.42 -15.75
N ASP A 67 2.96 -6.66 -17.05
CA ASP A 67 3.79 -5.94 -18.03
C ASP A 67 3.54 -4.43 -17.96
N ASP A 68 2.31 -4.04 -17.60
CA ASP A 68 1.93 -2.64 -17.41
C ASP A 68 2.47 -2.05 -16.08
N VAL A 69 2.82 -2.87 -15.10
CA VAL A 69 3.37 -2.46 -13.78
C VAL A 69 4.90 -2.51 -13.76
N ALA A 70 5.53 -3.04 -14.80
CA ALA A 70 6.98 -2.98 -14.95
C ALA A 70 7.47 -1.52 -14.92
N VAL A 71 8.69 -1.31 -14.46
CA VAL A 71 9.29 0.04 -14.42
C VAL A 71 9.23 0.69 -15.80
N GLY A 72 8.53 1.83 -15.87
CA GLY A 72 8.25 2.50 -17.13
C GLY A 72 7.03 1.98 -17.87
N GLY A 73 6.30 0.99 -17.32
CA GLY A 73 5.01 0.55 -17.83
C GLY A 73 3.91 1.61 -17.70
N GLU A 74 2.86 1.47 -18.49
CA GLU A 74 1.77 2.48 -18.55
C GLU A 74 1.02 2.61 -17.22
N ALA A 75 0.86 1.52 -16.44
CA ALA A 75 0.20 1.57 -15.15
C ALA A 75 0.96 2.46 -14.15
N VAL A 76 2.27 2.30 -14.05
CA VAL A 76 3.11 3.11 -13.16
C VAL A 76 3.13 4.58 -13.58
N LYS A 77 3.19 4.85 -14.90
CA LYS A 77 3.17 6.22 -15.43
C LYS A 77 1.83 6.93 -15.24
N SER A 78 0.72 6.20 -15.31
CA SER A 78 -0.62 6.76 -15.13
C SER A 78 -1.01 6.89 -13.66
N SER A 79 -0.44 6.07 -12.78
CA SER A 79 -0.74 6.07 -11.34
C SER A 79 0.02 7.16 -10.59
N ARG A 80 -0.41 7.46 -9.38
CA ARG A 80 0.10 8.59 -8.61
C ARG A 80 0.66 8.15 -7.26
N ALA A 81 1.83 8.71 -6.89
CA ALA A 81 2.32 8.75 -5.53
C ALA A 81 1.77 10.00 -4.85
N VAL A 82 1.08 9.86 -3.74
CA VAL A 82 0.39 10.96 -3.05
C VAL A 82 0.85 11.03 -1.60
N ASP A 83 1.25 12.23 -1.16
CA ASP A 83 1.55 12.57 0.23
C ASP A 83 0.49 13.54 0.76
N TYR A 84 -0.34 13.05 1.66
CA TYR A 84 -1.39 13.83 2.34
C TYR A 84 -0.86 14.64 3.54
N GLY A 85 0.44 14.58 3.79
CA GLY A 85 1.07 15.15 4.97
C GLY A 85 1.00 14.26 6.20
N LYS A 86 1.86 14.57 7.18
CA LYS A 86 1.99 13.78 8.43
C LYS A 86 2.36 12.31 8.22
N GLY A 87 2.96 11.97 7.07
CA GLY A 87 3.34 10.60 6.72
C GLY A 87 2.18 9.71 6.31
N HIS A 88 1.03 10.27 5.93
CA HIS A 88 -0.09 9.53 5.38
C HIS A 88 0.01 9.56 3.87
N LEU A 89 0.14 8.41 3.26
CA LEU A 89 0.58 8.22 1.88
C LEU A 89 -0.38 7.32 1.12
N GLU A 90 -0.46 7.47 -0.19
CA GLU A 90 -1.22 6.58 -1.07
C GLU A 90 -0.48 6.36 -2.38
N LEU A 91 -0.48 5.13 -2.87
CA LEU A 91 -0.27 4.82 -4.26
C LEU A 91 -1.66 4.73 -4.92
N ASP A 92 -2.02 5.76 -5.66
CA ASP A 92 -3.31 5.82 -6.34
C ASP A 92 -3.21 5.11 -7.70
N TRP A 93 -3.63 3.86 -7.73
CA TRP A 93 -3.63 3.01 -8.93
C TRP A 93 -4.85 3.23 -9.81
N ARG A 94 -5.89 3.94 -9.33
CA ARG A 94 -7.15 4.15 -10.06
C ARG A 94 -6.98 4.66 -11.50
N PRO A 95 -6.06 5.59 -11.78
CA PRO A 95 -5.84 6.04 -13.16
C PRO A 95 -5.33 4.96 -14.11
N SER A 96 -4.77 3.86 -13.60
CA SER A 96 -4.31 2.73 -14.40
C SER A 96 -5.38 1.67 -14.65
N TYR A 97 -6.49 1.72 -13.93
CA TYR A 97 -7.54 0.70 -14.04
C TYR A 97 -8.25 0.78 -15.40
N LYS A 98 -8.29 -0.34 -16.09
CA LYS A 98 -8.90 -0.45 -17.42
C LYS A 98 -10.35 -0.95 -17.39
N GLN A 99 -10.78 -1.47 -16.24
CA GLN A 99 -12.11 -2.00 -15.98
C GLN A 99 -12.47 -1.94 -14.51
N GLU A 100 -13.76 -2.08 -14.22
CA GLU A 100 -14.19 -2.23 -12.83
C GLU A 100 -13.58 -3.48 -12.18
N LEU A 101 -13.41 -3.47 -10.88
CA LEU A 101 -12.84 -4.57 -10.10
C LEU A 101 -11.40 -4.95 -10.48
N SER A 102 -10.65 -4.05 -11.16
CA SER A 102 -9.22 -4.25 -11.44
C SER A 102 -8.43 -4.59 -10.17
N TRP A 103 -8.77 -3.94 -9.04
CA TRP A 103 -8.19 -4.17 -7.71
C TRP A 103 -8.45 -5.57 -7.14
N LEU A 104 -9.45 -6.31 -7.65
CA LEU A 104 -9.79 -7.66 -7.20
C LEU A 104 -9.52 -8.75 -8.25
N GLY A 105 -9.29 -8.35 -9.50
CA GLY A 105 -9.01 -9.28 -10.59
C GLY A 105 -10.18 -10.22 -10.91
N VAL A 106 -11.42 -9.72 -10.84
CA VAL A 106 -12.64 -10.47 -11.19
C VAL A 106 -13.55 -9.65 -12.08
N THR A 107 -14.53 -10.30 -12.69
CA THR A 107 -15.57 -9.64 -13.47
C THR A 107 -16.84 -9.45 -12.64
N ARG A 108 -17.71 -8.55 -13.10
CA ARG A 108 -19.01 -8.22 -12.45
C ARG A 108 -19.86 -9.45 -12.20
N GLU A 109 -19.94 -10.36 -13.17
CA GLU A 109 -20.79 -11.56 -13.08
C GLU A 109 -20.45 -12.45 -11.88
N ARG A 110 -19.22 -12.37 -11.38
CA ARG A 110 -18.79 -13.13 -10.20
C ARG A 110 -19.13 -12.49 -8.88
N VAL A 111 -19.57 -11.23 -8.90
CA VAL A 111 -19.81 -10.43 -7.67
C VAL A 111 -21.18 -9.73 -7.70
N GLU A 112 -22.13 -10.23 -8.48
CA GLU A 112 -23.47 -9.63 -8.63
C GLU A 112 -24.20 -9.48 -7.28
N THR A 113 -24.11 -10.49 -6.40
CA THR A 113 -24.74 -10.45 -5.07
C THR A 113 -24.14 -9.33 -4.21
N TYR A 114 -22.83 -9.22 -4.19
CA TYR A 114 -22.13 -8.13 -3.50
C TYR A 114 -22.52 -6.76 -4.08
N PHE A 115 -22.51 -6.61 -5.42
CA PHE A 115 -22.92 -5.38 -6.07
C PHE A 115 -24.36 -4.97 -5.74
N ALA A 116 -25.28 -5.93 -5.73
CA ALA A 116 -26.67 -5.68 -5.36
C ALA A 116 -26.80 -5.21 -3.90
N ALA A 117 -26.08 -5.84 -2.98
CA ALA A 117 -26.05 -5.45 -1.58
C ALA A 117 -25.44 -4.05 -1.38
N LEU A 118 -24.33 -3.74 -2.04
CA LEU A 118 -23.69 -2.43 -2.02
C LEU A 118 -24.61 -1.35 -2.62
N SER A 119 -25.20 -1.63 -3.78
CA SER A 119 -26.15 -0.72 -4.47
C SER A 119 -27.38 -0.38 -3.63
N LYS A 120 -27.82 -1.31 -2.81
CA LYS A 120 -28.96 -1.09 -1.88
C LYS A 120 -28.62 -0.07 -0.80
N ARG A 121 -27.35 0.02 -0.38
CA ARG A 121 -26.88 1.00 0.61
C ARG A 121 -26.61 2.38 0.01
N VAL A 122 -25.85 2.42 -1.09
CA VAL A 122 -25.27 3.69 -1.61
C VAL A 122 -25.91 4.17 -2.92
N GLY A 123 -26.79 3.39 -3.52
CA GLY A 123 -27.33 3.63 -4.86
C GLY A 123 -26.46 2.99 -5.94
N LYS A 124 -27.06 2.72 -7.11
CA LYS A 124 -26.44 1.94 -8.18
C LYS A 124 -25.22 2.67 -8.77
N ASP A 125 -25.34 3.96 -9.02
CA ASP A 125 -24.25 4.74 -9.65
C ASP A 125 -23.05 4.87 -8.72
N SER A 126 -23.27 5.12 -7.43
CA SER A 126 -22.20 5.15 -6.43
C SER A 126 -21.54 3.78 -6.26
N ALA A 127 -22.32 2.71 -6.21
CA ALA A 127 -21.80 1.36 -6.15
C ALA A 127 -20.95 1.03 -7.39
N GLN A 128 -21.40 1.43 -8.58
CA GLN A 128 -20.64 1.27 -9.82
C GLN A 128 -19.30 2.00 -9.75
N GLN A 129 -19.31 3.25 -9.28
CA GLN A 129 -18.06 4.03 -9.13
C GLN A 129 -17.11 3.37 -8.12
N MET A 130 -17.62 2.84 -7.01
CA MET A 130 -16.82 2.11 -6.02
C MET A 130 -16.17 0.86 -6.59
N LEU A 131 -16.82 0.14 -7.51
CA LEU A 131 -16.20 -1.01 -8.18
C LEU A 131 -15.04 -0.60 -9.11
N TRP A 132 -15.10 0.62 -9.68
CA TRP A 132 -14.00 1.20 -10.43
C TRP A 132 -12.88 1.67 -9.51
N ASP A 133 -13.20 2.41 -8.46
CA ASP A 133 -12.21 3.05 -7.61
C ASP A 133 -11.49 2.07 -6.70
N GLY A 134 -12.19 1.07 -6.18
CA GLY A 134 -11.66 0.11 -5.23
C GLY A 134 -11.30 0.70 -3.86
N PRO A 135 -10.81 -0.15 -2.96
CA PRO A 135 -10.25 0.28 -1.69
C PRO A 135 -8.92 1.04 -1.87
N PRO A 136 -8.43 1.75 -0.85
CA PRO A 136 -7.16 2.45 -0.93
C PRO A 136 -5.96 1.49 -0.90
N HIS A 137 -4.87 1.90 -1.54
CA HIS A 137 -3.53 1.36 -1.33
C HIS A 137 -2.72 2.43 -0.61
N ALA A 138 -2.76 2.43 0.70
CA ALA A 138 -2.32 3.56 1.51
C ALA A 138 -1.53 3.16 2.75
N PHE A 139 -0.52 3.96 3.07
CA PHE A 139 0.23 3.85 4.32
C PHE A 139 -0.15 4.97 5.28
N LEU A 140 -0.56 4.62 6.48
CA LEU A 140 -0.92 5.54 7.55
C LEU A 140 0.15 5.51 8.64
N PHE A 141 0.92 6.58 8.72
CA PHE A 141 2.00 6.71 9.69
C PHE A 141 1.50 6.48 11.14
N PRO A 142 2.22 5.76 12.00
CA PRO A 142 3.60 5.31 11.76
C PRO A 142 3.73 3.94 11.07
N ASN A 143 2.72 3.07 11.07
CA ASN A 143 2.94 1.64 10.81
C ASN A 143 1.71 0.86 10.31
N LEU A 144 0.65 1.55 9.87
CA LEU A 144 -0.57 0.90 9.37
C LEU A 144 -0.65 0.99 7.86
N PHE A 145 -0.77 -0.15 7.20
CA PHE A 145 -1.00 -0.26 5.77
C PHE A 145 -2.43 -0.73 5.46
N LEU A 146 -3.06 -0.07 4.51
CA LEU A 146 -4.36 -0.40 3.94
C LEU A 146 -4.12 -0.80 2.48
N GLY A 147 -4.10 -2.08 2.20
CA GLY A 147 -3.95 -2.59 0.83
C GLY A 147 -5.24 -3.29 0.41
N GLU A 148 -5.82 -2.92 -0.66
CA GLU A 148 -7.11 -3.31 -1.26
C GLU A 148 -7.91 -4.40 -0.50
N THR A 149 -7.28 -5.56 -0.25
CA THR A 149 -7.93 -6.71 0.42
C THR A 149 -7.28 -7.06 1.78
N VAL A 150 -6.28 -6.28 2.22
CA VAL A 150 -5.48 -6.55 3.41
C VAL A 150 -5.34 -5.32 4.29
N ILE A 151 -5.28 -5.53 5.58
CA ILE A 151 -4.74 -4.55 6.54
C ILE A 151 -3.49 -5.15 7.15
N ALA A 152 -2.40 -4.37 7.19
CA ALA A 152 -1.16 -4.79 7.82
C ALA A 152 -0.64 -3.76 8.82
N ILE A 153 0.08 -4.27 9.82
CA ILE A 153 0.74 -3.47 10.86
C ILE A 153 2.20 -3.91 10.96
N VAL A 154 3.10 -2.96 10.93
CA VAL A 154 4.53 -3.20 11.12
C VAL A 154 4.90 -2.92 12.57
N GLU A 155 5.33 -3.94 13.31
CA GLU A 155 5.71 -3.83 14.72
C GLU A 155 7.24 -3.87 14.84
N PRO A 156 7.90 -2.78 15.26
CA PRO A 156 9.33 -2.80 15.53
C PRO A 156 9.65 -3.66 16.77
N VAL A 157 10.60 -4.59 16.65
CA VAL A 157 11.08 -5.43 17.75
C VAL A 157 12.45 -4.95 18.22
N SER A 158 13.34 -4.65 17.27
CA SER A 158 14.69 -4.14 17.51
C SER A 158 15.14 -3.26 16.33
N PRO A 159 16.34 -2.65 16.39
CA PRO A 159 16.88 -1.94 15.23
C PRO A 159 17.05 -2.79 13.96
N THR A 160 17.07 -4.11 14.09
CA THR A 160 17.31 -5.05 13.00
C THR A 160 16.26 -6.14 12.90
N GLU A 161 15.10 -5.96 13.55
CA GLU A 161 14.03 -6.95 13.54
C GLU A 161 12.66 -6.28 13.67
N MET A 162 11.71 -6.76 12.89
CA MET A 162 10.30 -6.39 12.97
C MET A 162 9.37 -7.58 12.84
N ILE A 163 8.10 -7.39 13.19
CA ILE A 163 7.02 -8.32 12.86
C ILE A 163 6.06 -7.59 11.92
N HIS A 164 5.86 -8.15 10.74
CA HIS A 164 4.79 -7.73 9.83
C HIS A 164 3.54 -8.56 10.13
N ARG A 165 2.50 -7.92 10.70
CA ARG A 165 1.21 -8.56 10.96
C ARG A 165 0.21 -8.13 9.92
N HIS A 166 -0.56 -9.08 9.40
CA HIS A 166 -1.63 -8.76 8.47
C HIS A 166 -2.87 -9.63 8.67
N THR A 167 -3.99 -9.14 8.18
CA THR A 167 -5.27 -9.84 8.14
C THR A 167 -6.03 -9.50 6.85
N ALA A 168 -6.80 -10.46 6.35
CA ALA A 168 -7.72 -10.18 5.25
C ALA A 168 -8.87 -9.29 5.71
N VAL A 169 -9.23 -8.34 4.87
CA VAL A 169 -10.43 -7.53 5.06
C VAL A 169 -11.65 -8.34 4.64
N GLN A 170 -12.66 -8.39 5.50
CA GLN A 170 -13.97 -8.91 5.15
C GLN A 170 -14.98 -7.78 5.13
N PHE A 171 -15.79 -7.71 4.09
CA PHE A 171 -16.84 -6.69 3.98
C PHE A 171 -18.12 -7.19 4.62
N GLU A 172 -18.47 -6.62 5.77
CA GLU A 172 -19.70 -6.99 6.48
C GLU A 172 -20.94 -6.71 5.62
N GLY A 173 -21.81 -7.71 5.50
CA GLY A 173 -22.99 -7.64 4.65
C GLY A 173 -22.76 -8.05 3.19
N ALA A 174 -21.52 -8.34 2.78
CA ALA A 174 -21.25 -9.07 1.56
C ALA A 174 -21.51 -10.57 1.75
N ASP A 175 -21.76 -11.28 0.65
CA ASP A 175 -21.93 -12.73 0.71
C ASP A 175 -20.62 -13.47 1.00
N ASP A 176 -20.74 -14.70 1.46
CA ASP A 176 -19.60 -15.53 1.85
C ASP A 176 -18.65 -15.79 0.67
N ALA A 177 -19.17 -15.96 -0.55
CA ALA A 177 -18.35 -16.24 -1.73
C ALA A 177 -17.46 -15.03 -2.09
N PHE A 178 -17.99 -13.82 -1.93
CA PHE A 178 -17.20 -12.60 -2.11
C PHE A 178 -16.12 -12.47 -1.04
N ASN A 179 -16.47 -12.64 0.22
CA ASN A 179 -15.52 -12.58 1.32
C ASN A 179 -14.45 -13.69 1.26
N GLU A 180 -14.82 -14.87 0.82
CA GLU A 180 -13.85 -15.96 0.56
C GLU A 180 -12.90 -15.59 -0.58
N ARG A 181 -13.37 -14.89 -1.60
CA ARG A 181 -12.49 -14.37 -2.67
C ARG A 181 -11.49 -13.35 -2.14
N LEU A 182 -11.91 -12.42 -1.27
CA LEU A 182 -11.00 -11.47 -0.62
C LEU A 182 -9.93 -12.18 0.21
N LEU A 183 -10.34 -13.18 1.01
CA LEU A 183 -9.42 -13.98 1.81
C LEU A 183 -8.38 -14.69 0.93
N ARG A 184 -8.81 -15.39 -0.11
CA ARG A 184 -7.90 -16.08 -1.05
C ARG A 184 -6.96 -15.13 -1.77
N GLN A 185 -7.43 -13.94 -2.15
CA GLN A 185 -6.60 -12.91 -2.74
C GLN A 185 -5.51 -12.47 -1.76
N THR A 186 -5.88 -12.20 -0.51
CA THR A 186 -4.95 -11.80 0.55
C THR A 186 -3.91 -12.88 0.81
N GLU A 187 -4.34 -14.15 0.93
CA GLU A 187 -3.42 -15.26 1.15
C GLU A 187 -2.44 -15.45 -0.02
N ALA A 188 -2.91 -15.31 -1.25
CA ALA A 188 -2.06 -15.42 -2.43
C ALA A 188 -1.05 -14.27 -2.55
N ALA A 189 -1.45 -13.05 -2.20
CA ALA A 189 -0.61 -11.87 -2.30
C ALA A 189 0.35 -11.73 -1.10
N VAL A 190 -0.15 -11.85 0.12
CA VAL A 190 0.60 -11.49 1.34
C VAL A 190 0.68 -12.60 2.39
N GLY A 191 0.18 -13.79 2.12
CA GLY A 191 0.28 -14.96 3.01
C GLY A 191 1.73 -15.46 3.17
N PRO A 192 1.97 -16.43 4.09
CA PRO A 192 3.33 -16.93 4.39
C PRO A 192 4.07 -17.56 3.22
N ALA A 193 3.36 -18.05 2.22
CA ALA A 193 3.91 -18.63 0.99
C ALA A 193 3.49 -17.82 -0.25
N SER A 194 3.26 -16.53 -0.07
CA SER A 194 2.78 -15.64 -1.11
C SER A 194 3.86 -15.22 -2.09
N PHE A 195 3.44 -14.60 -3.19
CA PHE A 195 4.34 -14.06 -4.20
C PHE A 195 4.89 -12.67 -3.85
N ILE A 196 4.20 -11.89 -3.01
CA ILE A 196 4.54 -10.49 -2.74
C ILE A 196 5.33 -10.38 -1.43
N THR A 197 4.71 -10.63 -0.30
CA THR A 197 5.34 -10.43 1.03
C THR A 197 6.64 -11.19 1.23
N THR A 198 6.78 -12.39 0.65
CA THR A 198 8.03 -13.15 0.75
C THR A 198 9.18 -12.49 0.00
N ASP A 199 8.92 -11.91 -1.16
CA ASP A 199 9.93 -11.18 -1.93
C ASP A 199 10.33 -9.89 -1.21
N ASP A 200 9.36 -9.14 -0.67
CA ASP A 200 9.60 -7.93 0.12
C ASP A 200 10.42 -8.24 1.38
N ALA A 201 10.07 -9.31 2.11
CA ALA A 201 10.78 -9.72 3.30
C ALA A 201 12.25 -10.04 3.00
N ILE A 202 12.53 -10.82 1.96
CA ILE A 202 13.89 -11.16 1.54
C ILE A 202 14.65 -9.90 1.09
N THR A 203 13.98 -8.99 0.39
CA THR A 203 14.58 -7.72 -0.05
C THR A 203 14.95 -6.86 1.16
N ALA A 204 14.03 -6.69 2.11
CA ALA A 204 14.28 -5.93 3.34
C ALA A 204 15.44 -6.52 4.16
N GLU A 205 15.51 -7.85 4.29
CA GLU A 205 16.60 -8.54 5.00
C GLU A 205 17.95 -8.35 4.30
N ARG A 206 17.99 -8.41 2.96
CA ARG A 206 19.22 -8.16 2.18
C ARG A 206 19.69 -6.71 2.30
N VAL A 207 18.78 -5.76 2.24
CA VAL A 207 19.08 -4.34 2.47
C VAL A 207 19.63 -4.16 3.87
N GLN A 208 18.98 -4.71 4.90
CA GLN A 208 19.47 -4.66 6.29
C GLN A 208 20.88 -5.26 6.43
N ALA A 209 21.13 -6.41 5.82
CA ALA A 209 22.44 -7.05 5.86
C ALA A 209 23.51 -6.18 5.18
N GLY A 210 23.20 -5.59 4.04
CA GLY A 210 24.09 -4.66 3.33
C GLY A 210 24.44 -3.45 4.19
N VAL A 211 23.44 -2.85 4.83
CA VAL A 211 23.61 -1.72 5.76
C VAL A 211 24.49 -2.09 6.94
N SER A 212 24.21 -3.23 7.58
CA SER A 212 24.93 -3.67 8.77
C SER A 212 26.37 -4.07 8.47
N GLY A 213 26.64 -4.55 7.24
CA GLY A 213 27.97 -4.91 6.77
C GLY A 213 28.79 -3.75 6.19
N ALA A 214 28.20 -2.59 6.05
CA ALA A 214 28.89 -1.45 5.45
C ALA A 214 29.98 -0.92 6.37
N THR A 215 31.21 -0.93 5.87
CA THR A 215 32.40 -0.37 6.56
C THR A 215 32.66 1.08 6.18
N THR A 216 31.88 1.61 5.25
CA THR A 216 31.99 2.97 4.71
C THR A 216 31.18 3.97 5.53
N SER A 217 31.60 5.23 5.50
CA SER A 217 30.89 6.30 6.20
C SER A 217 29.47 6.51 5.63
N TRP A 218 28.56 7.02 6.45
CA TRP A 218 27.19 7.39 6.02
C TRP A 218 27.18 8.31 4.79
N ALA A 219 28.18 9.15 4.62
CA ALA A 219 28.30 10.03 3.46
C ALA A 219 28.60 9.27 2.16
N GLU A 220 29.26 8.11 2.24
CA GLU A 220 29.57 7.26 1.09
C GLU A 220 28.42 6.28 0.79
N ILE A 221 27.72 5.81 1.83
CA ILE A 221 26.54 4.94 1.71
C ILE A 221 25.33 5.71 1.20
N GLY A 222 25.17 6.97 1.63
CA GLY A 222 23.98 7.79 1.33
C GLY A 222 23.71 8.03 -0.15
N ARG A 223 24.64 7.70 -1.04
CA ARG A 223 24.43 7.81 -2.49
C ARG A 223 23.73 6.62 -3.13
N GLY A 224 23.47 5.56 -2.42
CA GLY A 224 22.92 4.32 -2.99
C GLY A 224 21.64 3.82 -2.37
N TRP A 225 21.07 4.55 -1.41
CA TRP A 225 19.96 4.02 -0.63
C TRP A 225 18.60 4.37 -1.21
N ILE A 226 18.22 5.61 -1.11
CA ILE A 226 17.01 6.13 -1.72
C ILE A 226 17.37 7.47 -2.34
N ASP A 227 17.12 7.61 -3.61
CA ASP A 227 17.21 8.92 -4.25
C ASP A 227 15.93 9.71 -3.98
N LEU A 228 15.80 10.24 -2.76
CA LEU A 228 14.65 11.05 -2.35
C LEU A 228 14.45 12.29 -3.23
N SER A 229 15.41 12.64 -4.09
CA SER A 229 15.24 13.73 -5.06
C SER A 229 14.51 13.31 -6.33
N ARG A 230 14.32 11.98 -6.54
CA ARG A 230 13.62 11.48 -7.73
C ARG A 230 12.22 12.04 -7.81
N GLY A 231 11.89 12.64 -8.92
CA GLY A 231 10.60 13.24 -9.20
C GLY A 231 10.29 14.56 -8.50
N LEU A 232 11.20 15.10 -7.68
CA LEU A 232 10.97 16.35 -6.94
C LEU A 232 10.58 17.51 -7.86
N HIS A 233 11.15 17.60 -9.06
CA HIS A 233 10.84 18.65 -10.05
C HIS A 233 9.50 18.44 -10.77
N ARG A 234 8.88 17.26 -10.64
CA ARG A 234 7.56 16.93 -11.20
C ARG A 234 6.45 16.94 -10.15
N GLU A 235 6.83 17.07 -8.88
CA GLU A 235 5.89 17.10 -7.79
C GLU A 235 4.96 18.31 -7.89
N THR A 236 3.67 18.07 -7.78
CA THR A 236 2.64 19.09 -7.72
C THR A 236 2.07 19.20 -6.32
N ILE A 237 1.72 20.42 -5.91
CA ILE A 237 1.12 20.69 -4.60
C ILE A 237 -0.22 21.35 -4.88
N ASP A 238 -1.31 20.75 -4.40
CA ASP A 238 -2.64 21.34 -4.54
C ASP A 238 -2.92 22.43 -3.50
N ALA A 239 -4.09 23.07 -3.61
CA ALA A 239 -4.50 24.15 -2.71
C ALA A 239 -4.63 23.74 -1.24
N SER A 240 -4.76 22.43 -0.94
CA SER A 240 -4.82 21.88 0.41
C SER A 240 -3.45 21.45 0.94
N GLY A 241 -2.40 21.56 0.11
CA GLY A 241 -1.04 21.17 0.47
C GLY A 241 -0.72 19.69 0.24
N VAL A 242 -1.61 18.93 -0.40
CA VAL A 242 -1.37 17.54 -0.81
C VAL A 242 -0.35 17.55 -1.95
N ARG A 243 0.67 16.69 -1.82
CA ARG A 243 1.71 16.52 -2.83
C ARG A 243 1.44 15.30 -3.66
N SER A 244 1.70 15.38 -4.95
CA SER A 244 1.59 14.21 -5.82
C SER A 244 2.54 14.27 -7.01
N SER A 245 2.97 13.10 -7.46
CA SER A 245 3.78 12.88 -8.65
C SER A 245 3.44 11.53 -9.28
N ASP A 246 4.23 11.09 -10.26
CA ASP A 246 4.09 9.74 -10.82
C ASP A 246 4.37 8.68 -9.76
N ALA A 247 3.72 7.53 -9.82
CA ALA A 247 3.90 6.44 -8.86
C ALA A 247 5.35 5.91 -8.77
N SER A 248 6.17 6.17 -9.80
CA SER A 248 7.59 5.84 -9.81
C SER A 248 8.50 6.88 -9.15
N ASP A 249 7.95 7.95 -8.61
CA ASP A 249 8.70 9.01 -7.92
C ASP A 249 8.71 8.79 -6.40
N GLU A 250 9.55 9.55 -5.70
CA GLU A 250 9.78 9.42 -4.26
C GLU A 250 8.88 10.30 -3.39
N THR A 251 7.76 10.82 -3.90
CA THR A 251 6.86 11.70 -3.15
C THR A 251 6.36 11.04 -1.86
N THR A 252 5.98 9.77 -1.92
CA THR A 252 5.53 8.99 -0.76
C THR A 252 6.67 8.76 0.23
N ASN A 253 7.84 8.30 -0.23
CA ASN A 253 9.00 8.08 0.64
C ASN A 253 9.48 9.39 1.28
N ARG A 254 9.47 10.51 0.53
CA ARG A 254 9.74 11.83 1.13
C ARG A 254 8.76 12.17 2.25
N GLY A 255 7.47 11.93 2.05
CA GLY A 255 6.43 12.16 3.05
C GLY A 255 6.64 11.36 4.34
N PHE A 256 6.99 10.07 4.21
CA PHE A 256 7.34 9.21 5.35
C PHE A 256 8.55 9.74 6.11
N TRP A 257 9.67 9.97 5.42
CA TRP A 257 10.93 10.38 6.05
C TRP A 257 10.87 11.78 6.64
N TYR A 258 10.18 12.72 6.03
CA TYR A 258 9.96 14.04 6.60
C TYR A 258 9.18 13.97 7.90
N ARG A 259 8.12 13.15 7.95
CA ARG A 259 7.37 12.96 9.21
C ARG A 259 8.19 12.27 10.27
N TYR A 260 8.96 11.27 9.90
CA TYR A 260 9.86 10.58 10.84
C TYR A 260 10.89 11.56 11.44
N LEU A 261 11.55 12.35 10.62
CA LEU A 261 12.51 13.37 11.05
C LEU A 261 11.85 14.43 11.92
N GLU A 262 10.68 14.92 11.56
CA GLU A 262 9.91 15.88 12.34
C GLU A 262 9.72 15.39 13.78
N ILE A 263 9.26 14.15 13.96
CA ILE A 263 9.06 13.54 15.29
C ILE A 263 10.38 13.34 16.03
N MET A 264 11.44 12.91 15.33
CA MET A 264 12.73 12.66 15.97
C MET A 264 13.45 13.94 16.39
N CYS A 265 13.15 15.07 15.71
CA CYS A 265 13.74 16.38 15.99
C CYS A 265 12.82 17.27 16.84
N GLU A 266 11.58 16.88 17.14
CA GLU A 266 10.75 17.59 18.10
C GLU A 266 11.47 17.56 19.47
N GLU A 267 11.88 18.73 19.97
CA GLU A 267 12.39 18.85 21.34
C GLU A 267 11.28 18.37 22.29
N ARG A 268 11.61 17.39 23.12
CA ARG A 268 10.74 17.02 24.23
C ARG A 268 10.65 18.23 25.13
N SER A 269 9.52 18.91 25.09
CA SER A 269 9.18 19.89 26.13
C SER A 269 8.96 19.09 27.42
N ASP A 270 9.98 19.06 28.25
CA ASP A 270 9.91 18.51 29.62
C ASP A 270 8.91 19.32 30.48
#